data_792f77d738a790a7a1f8996db48ee081
#
_entry.id   792f77d738a790a7a1f8996db48ee081
#
_cell.length_a   1.000
_cell.length_b   1.000
_cell.length_c   1.000
_cell.angle_alpha   90.00
_cell.angle_beta   90.00
_cell.angle_gamma   90.00
#
_symmetry.space_group_name_H-M   'P 1'
#
loop_
_entity.id
_entity.type
_entity.pdbx_description
1 polymer ?
#
loop_
_entity_poly.entity_id
_entity_poly.type
_entity_poly.pdbx_seq_one_letter_code
_entity_poly.pdbx_strand_id
1 'polypeptide(L)'
;VPPGVRIAEPIHCLAAIDDGGVDTSHVLVVLGEDAEATVLTETATCGTTGSGTGFHCGGTEIVVGKNALLRMVNVQNWDRGVWHVARQKAVIHENAKLQWTLAALGSRLSQVAQDVALVGKNAEAQVNGVMFTEGKQQLVYNTLQHHEAPSCRSDLLYKGALQDRSRLVW
;
A
#
# COMPACT_ATOMS: atom_id res chain seq x y z
N VAL A 1 -7.22 -11.38 -11.05
CA VAL A 1 -8.40 -12.17 -10.75
C VAL A 1 -9.37 -11.99 -11.91
N PRO A 2 -9.78 -13.07 -12.63
CA PRO A 2 -10.71 -13.00 -13.74
C PRO A 2 -12.09 -12.47 -13.34
N PRO A 3 -12.90 -11.99 -14.30
CA PRO A 3 -14.26 -11.54 -14.03
C PRO A 3 -15.12 -12.62 -13.35
N GLY A 4 -15.95 -12.20 -12.39
CA GLY A 4 -16.87 -13.06 -11.64
C GLY A 4 -16.23 -14.02 -10.64
N VAL A 5 -14.89 -14.03 -10.53
CA VAL A 5 -14.18 -14.94 -9.61
C VAL A 5 -14.06 -14.29 -8.23
N ARG A 6 -14.46 -15.07 -7.21
CA ARG A 6 -14.27 -14.70 -5.80
C ARG A 6 -13.25 -15.61 -5.14
N ILE A 7 -12.18 -15.01 -4.64
CA ILE A 7 -11.11 -15.75 -3.94
C ILE A 7 -11.36 -15.61 -2.43
N ALA A 8 -11.67 -16.73 -1.78
CA ALA A 8 -12.02 -16.77 -0.36
C ALA A 8 -10.79 -16.54 0.54
N GLU A 9 -9.67 -17.18 0.19
CA GLU A 9 -8.44 -17.09 0.96
C GLU A 9 -7.61 -15.87 0.52
N PRO A 10 -6.96 -15.14 1.45
CA PRO A 10 -6.08 -14.05 1.09
C PRO A 10 -4.88 -14.50 0.24
N ILE A 11 -4.56 -13.73 -0.79
CA ILE A 11 -3.31 -13.90 -1.54
C ILE A 11 -2.22 -13.16 -0.78
N HIS A 12 -1.18 -13.87 -0.34
CA HIS A 12 -0.06 -13.26 0.36
C HIS A 12 1.16 -13.17 -0.56
N CYS A 13 1.68 -11.95 -0.73
CA CYS A 13 2.88 -11.63 -1.49
C CYS A 13 3.93 -11.06 -0.54
N LEU A 14 5.04 -11.78 -0.38
CA LEU A 14 6.17 -11.34 0.44
C LEU A 14 7.31 -10.89 -0.48
N ALA A 15 7.80 -9.66 -0.28
CA ALA A 15 9.04 -9.15 -0.85
C ALA A 15 10.08 -9.00 0.26
N ALA A 16 11.25 -9.60 0.07
CA ALA A 16 12.30 -9.56 1.08
C ALA A 16 13.66 -9.27 0.45
N ILE A 17 14.49 -8.49 1.15
CA ILE A 17 15.88 -8.24 0.76
C ILE A 17 16.83 -8.73 1.85
N ASP A 18 18.01 -9.17 1.44
CA ASP A 18 19.12 -9.43 2.37
C ASP A 18 19.75 -8.10 2.84
N ASP A 19 20.55 -8.15 3.90
CA ASP A 19 21.30 -6.98 4.36
C ASP A 19 22.20 -6.42 3.25
N GLY A 20 22.11 -5.12 3.00
CA GLY A 20 22.76 -4.44 1.88
C GLY A 20 22.09 -4.63 0.53
N GLY A 21 20.97 -5.35 0.47
CA GLY A 21 20.27 -5.67 -0.77
C GLY A 21 19.54 -4.48 -1.40
N VAL A 22 19.20 -4.66 -2.67
CA VAL A 22 18.40 -3.72 -3.47
C VAL A 22 17.22 -4.45 -4.07
N ASP A 23 16.02 -3.87 -3.90
CA ASP A 23 14.79 -4.35 -4.53
C ASP A 23 14.16 -3.23 -5.37
N THR A 24 13.75 -3.59 -6.59
CA THR A 24 13.04 -2.68 -7.52
C THR A 24 11.75 -3.33 -8.03
N SER A 25 11.07 -4.03 -7.16
CA SER A 25 9.87 -4.79 -7.52
C SER A 25 8.69 -3.91 -7.91
N HIS A 26 7.87 -4.44 -8.80
CA HIS A 26 6.60 -3.86 -9.20
C HIS A 26 5.48 -4.89 -9.05
N VAL A 27 4.42 -4.49 -8.34
CA VAL A 27 3.25 -5.33 -8.10
C VAL A 27 2.06 -4.76 -8.88
N LEU A 28 1.45 -5.59 -9.73
CA LEU A 28 0.21 -5.25 -10.43
C LEU A 28 -0.92 -6.16 -9.94
N VAL A 29 -1.98 -5.55 -9.41
CA VAL A 29 -3.19 -6.24 -8.96
C VAL A 29 -4.36 -5.84 -9.85
N VAL A 30 -4.91 -6.78 -10.59
CA VAL A 30 -6.06 -6.55 -11.47
C VAL A 30 -7.22 -7.46 -11.07
N LEU A 31 -8.36 -6.83 -10.71
CA LEU A 31 -9.62 -7.51 -10.53
C LEU A 31 -10.53 -7.21 -11.72
N GLY A 32 -11.03 -8.26 -12.37
CA GLY A 32 -12.04 -8.16 -13.41
C GLY A 32 -13.42 -7.76 -12.86
N GLU A 33 -14.37 -7.55 -13.73
CA GLU A 33 -15.76 -7.23 -13.36
C GLU A 33 -16.35 -8.29 -12.41
N ASP A 34 -17.09 -7.85 -11.38
CA ASP A 34 -17.73 -8.70 -10.36
C ASP A 34 -16.77 -9.60 -9.55
N ALA A 35 -15.46 -9.37 -9.65
CA ALA A 35 -14.47 -10.15 -8.89
C ALA A 35 -14.34 -9.68 -7.45
N GLU A 36 -13.93 -10.59 -6.56
CA GLU A 36 -13.63 -10.28 -5.16
C GLU A 36 -12.35 -10.98 -4.71
N ALA A 37 -11.46 -10.24 -4.04
CA ALA A 37 -10.25 -10.80 -3.46
C ALA A 37 -9.73 -9.96 -2.29
N THR A 38 -8.94 -10.62 -1.43
CA THR A 38 -8.08 -9.99 -0.44
C THR A 38 -6.63 -10.23 -0.83
N VAL A 39 -5.83 -9.18 -0.90
CA VAL A 39 -4.38 -9.26 -1.19
C VAL A 39 -3.62 -8.64 -0.03
N LEU A 40 -2.69 -9.41 0.55
CA LEU A 40 -1.75 -8.95 1.55
C LEU A 40 -0.36 -8.88 0.90
N THR A 41 0.25 -7.72 0.91
CA THR A 41 1.67 -7.56 0.56
C THR A 41 2.46 -7.21 1.81
N GLU A 42 3.56 -7.88 2.00
CA GLU A 42 4.47 -7.66 3.10
C GLU A 42 5.89 -7.44 2.57
N THR A 43 6.60 -6.51 3.19
CA THR A 43 8.00 -6.23 2.86
C THR A 43 8.86 -6.35 4.11
N ALA A 44 9.99 -7.05 4.01
CA ALA A 44 10.87 -7.34 5.14
C ALA A 44 12.35 -7.41 4.73
N THR A 45 13.24 -7.30 5.70
CA THR A 45 14.66 -7.57 5.54
C THR A 45 15.00 -8.93 6.16
N CYS A 46 15.71 -9.78 5.42
CA CYS A 46 16.09 -11.11 5.86
C CYS A 46 17.41 -11.14 6.63
N GLY A 47 17.55 -12.10 7.56
CA GLY A 47 18.83 -12.40 8.21
C GLY A 47 19.33 -11.36 9.20
N THR A 48 18.52 -10.37 9.56
CA THR A 48 18.88 -9.30 10.48
C THR A 48 17.88 -9.21 11.64
N THR A 49 18.27 -8.48 12.68
CA THR A 49 17.44 -8.26 13.88
C THR A 49 17.01 -6.79 14.00
N GLY A 50 16.55 -6.20 12.90
CA GLY A 50 16.04 -4.82 12.87
C GLY A 50 17.11 -3.75 12.58
N SER A 51 18.36 -4.15 12.25
CA SER A 51 19.47 -3.23 11.92
C SER A 51 19.99 -3.36 10.50
N GLY A 52 19.40 -4.21 9.68
CA GLY A 52 19.78 -4.40 8.28
C GLY A 52 19.64 -3.12 7.47
N THR A 53 20.51 -3.00 6.47
CA THR A 53 20.55 -1.90 5.51
C THR A 53 19.99 -2.35 4.16
N GLY A 54 19.69 -1.41 3.27
CA GLY A 54 19.22 -1.73 1.92
C GLY A 54 18.50 -0.57 1.25
N PHE A 55 18.12 -0.83 0.03
CA PHE A 55 17.35 0.12 -0.77
C PHE A 55 16.20 -0.55 -1.48
N HIS A 56 15.01 -0.04 -1.28
CA HIS A 56 13.82 -0.45 -2.01
C HIS A 56 13.27 0.73 -2.82
N CYS A 57 13.06 0.50 -4.12
CA CYS A 57 12.38 1.44 -5.00
C CYS A 57 11.32 0.69 -5.78
N GLY A 58 10.08 0.69 -5.29
CA GLY A 58 9.02 -0.15 -5.83
C GLY A 58 7.79 0.58 -6.31
N GLY A 59 6.97 -0.14 -7.07
CA GLY A 59 5.68 0.30 -7.57
C GLY A 59 4.57 -0.67 -7.21
N THR A 60 3.38 -0.11 -6.94
CA THR A 60 2.15 -0.90 -6.82
C THR A 60 1.08 -0.26 -7.69
N GLU A 61 0.54 -1.03 -8.63
CA GLU A 61 -0.60 -0.63 -9.43
C GLU A 61 -1.80 -1.55 -9.16
N ILE A 62 -2.96 -0.93 -8.99
CA ILE A 62 -4.20 -1.61 -8.66
C ILE A 62 -5.27 -1.18 -9.66
N VAL A 63 -5.95 -2.15 -10.25
CA VAL A 63 -7.14 -1.92 -11.09
C VAL A 63 -8.29 -2.71 -10.51
N VAL A 64 -9.34 -2.02 -10.07
CA VAL A 64 -10.57 -2.64 -9.55
C VAL A 64 -11.66 -2.46 -10.57
N GLY A 65 -11.99 -3.54 -11.28
CA GLY A 65 -12.98 -3.57 -12.33
C GLY A 65 -14.41 -3.29 -11.84
N LYS A 66 -15.33 -3.10 -12.76
CA LYS A 66 -16.73 -2.78 -12.45
C LYS A 66 -17.33 -3.77 -11.44
N ASN A 67 -18.08 -3.27 -10.46
CA ASN A 67 -18.71 -4.02 -9.37
C ASN A 67 -17.75 -4.88 -8.51
N ALA A 68 -16.44 -4.81 -8.73
CA ALA A 68 -15.48 -5.62 -8.00
C ALA A 68 -15.18 -5.07 -6.61
N LEU A 69 -14.75 -5.96 -5.71
CA LEU A 69 -14.32 -5.60 -4.35
C LEU A 69 -12.90 -6.10 -4.09
N LEU A 70 -11.98 -5.18 -3.86
CA LEU A 70 -10.62 -5.50 -3.42
C LEU A 70 -10.40 -5.03 -1.97
N ARG A 71 -9.92 -5.95 -1.14
CA ARG A 71 -9.29 -5.63 0.15
C ARG A 71 -7.79 -5.76 -0.02
N MET A 72 -7.09 -4.63 0.02
CA MET A 72 -5.63 -4.56 -0.08
C MET A 72 -5.04 -4.24 1.28
N VAL A 73 -4.07 -5.02 1.72
CA VAL A 73 -3.32 -4.79 2.95
C VAL A 73 -1.84 -4.72 2.60
N ASN A 74 -1.20 -3.61 2.94
CA ASN A 74 0.24 -3.45 2.79
C ASN A 74 0.90 -3.37 4.17
N VAL A 75 1.86 -4.25 4.42
CA VAL A 75 2.70 -4.20 5.63
C VAL A 75 4.13 -3.85 5.20
N GLN A 76 4.54 -2.62 5.48
CA GLN A 76 5.90 -2.16 5.24
C GLN A 76 6.69 -2.31 6.55
N ASN A 77 7.57 -3.32 6.58
CA ASN A 77 8.31 -3.72 7.76
C ASN A 77 9.82 -3.91 7.46
N TRP A 78 10.38 -2.97 6.69
CA TRP A 78 11.82 -2.93 6.46
C TRP A 78 12.61 -2.65 7.73
N ASP A 79 13.81 -3.18 7.84
CA ASP A 79 14.72 -2.82 8.91
C ASP A 79 15.08 -1.32 8.91
N ARG A 80 15.54 -0.83 10.05
CA ARG A 80 15.78 0.60 10.31
C ARG A 80 16.93 1.24 9.51
N GLY A 81 17.71 0.46 8.78
CA GLY A 81 18.75 0.94 7.87
C GLY A 81 18.31 1.02 6.41
N VAL A 82 17.11 0.55 6.08
CA VAL A 82 16.61 0.50 4.70
C VAL A 82 16.02 1.84 4.28
N TRP A 83 16.34 2.27 3.07
CA TRP A 83 15.71 3.40 2.39
C TRP A 83 14.59 2.87 1.49
N HIS A 84 13.39 3.37 1.67
CA HIS A 84 12.19 2.94 0.98
C HIS A 84 11.57 4.08 0.17
N VAL A 85 11.51 3.92 -1.14
CA VAL A 85 10.81 4.85 -2.04
C VAL A 85 9.77 4.06 -2.81
N ALA A 86 8.52 4.50 -2.79
CA ALA A 86 7.46 3.78 -3.50
C ALA A 86 6.44 4.72 -4.14
N ARG A 87 5.92 4.27 -5.28
CA ARG A 87 4.73 4.83 -5.90
C ARG A 87 3.62 3.80 -5.91
N GLN A 88 2.46 4.20 -5.44
CA GLN A 88 1.28 3.35 -5.37
C GLN A 88 0.13 4.04 -6.09
N LYS A 89 -0.55 3.34 -6.98
CA LYS A 89 -1.67 3.89 -7.72
C LYS A 89 -2.82 2.90 -7.79
N ALA A 90 -4.03 3.36 -7.52
CA ALA A 90 -5.25 2.58 -7.72
C ALA A 90 -6.19 3.29 -8.69
N VAL A 91 -6.84 2.50 -9.55
CA VAL A 91 -7.90 2.94 -10.46
C VAL A 91 -9.16 2.13 -10.16
N ILE A 92 -10.27 2.83 -9.85
CA ILE A 92 -11.49 2.20 -9.37
C ILE A 92 -12.63 2.52 -10.35
N HIS A 93 -13.17 1.47 -10.94
CA HIS A 93 -14.23 1.56 -11.93
C HIS A 93 -15.64 1.64 -11.31
N GLU A 94 -16.67 1.63 -12.17
CA GLU A 94 -18.07 1.81 -11.81
C GLU A 94 -18.55 0.82 -10.75
N ASN A 95 -19.21 1.32 -9.70
CA ASN A 95 -19.72 0.57 -8.55
C ASN A 95 -18.66 -0.28 -7.82
N ALA A 96 -17.38 -0.13 -8.16
CA ALA A 96 -16.31 -0.91 -7.54
C ALA A 96 -15.89 -0.31 -6.18
N LYS A 97 -15.32 -1.17 -5.35
CA LYS A 97 -14.92 -0.79 -4.00
C LYS A 97 -13.49 -1.24 -3.70
N LEU A 98 -12.68 -0.31 -3.23
CA LEU A 98 -11.34 -0.56 -2.69
C LEU A 98 -11.34 -0.30 -1.18
N GLN A 99 -10.92 -1.29 -0.40
CA GLN A 99 -10.55 -1.13 0.99
C GLN A 99 -9.04 -1.32 1.09
N TRP A 100 -8.31 -0.25 1.34
CA TRP A 100 -6.84 -0.27 1.37
C TRP A 100 -6.33 0.05 2.77
N THR A 101 -5.67 -0.91 3.40
CA THR A 101 -5.07 -0.74 4.73
C THR A 101 -3.55 -0.79 4.61
N LEU A 102 -2.88 0.19 5.20
CA LEU A 102 -1.43 0.32 5.24
C LEU A 102 -0.92 0.26 6.67
N ALA A 103 0.08 -0.58 6.93
CA ALA A 103 0.90 -0.54 8.14
C ALA A 103 2.34 -0.16 7.76
N ALA A 104 2.80 1.00 8.21
CA ALA A 104 4.16 1.51 7.96
C ALA A 104 4.94 1.50 9.27
N LEU A 105 5.82 0.51 9.44
CA LEU A 105 6.49 0.20 10.71
C LEU A 105 8.01 0.31 10.62
N GLY A 106 8.58 0.12 9.43
CA GLY A 106 10.01 0.00 9.20
C GLY A 106 10.63 1.16 8.42
N SER A 107 11.85 0.94 7.97
CA SER A 107 12.74 1.80 7.20
C SER A 107 13.42 2.94 7.97
N ARG A 108 14.57 3.36 7.48
CA ARG A 108 15.28 4.57 7.90
C ARG A 108 14.60 5.81 7.40
N LEU A 109 14.30 5.79 6.11
CA LEU A 109 13.53 6.80 5.40
C LEU A 109 12.52 6.10 4.52
N SER A 110 11.28 6.50 4.60
CA SER A 110 10.23 6.06 3.69
C SER A 110 9.64 7.27 3.00
N GLN A 111 9.61 7.25 1.67
CA GLN A 111 8.91 8.25 0.87
C GLN A 111 7.95 7.55 -0.06
N VAL A 112 6.66 7.70 0.20
CA VAL A 112 5.60 7.03 -0.54
C VAL A 112 4.63 8.06 -1.11
N ALA A 113 4.31 7.91 -2.38
CA ALA A 113 3.19 8.60 -3.02
C ALA A 113 2.08 7.58 -3.31
N GLN A 114 0.88 7.83 -2.78
CA GLN A 114 -0.27 6.96 -2.93
C GLN A 114 -1.42 7.72 -3.59
N ASP A 115 -1.78 7.32 -4.80
CA ASP A 115 -2.81 7.95 -5.61
C ASP A 115 -3.99 6.98 -5.79
N VAL A 116 -5.20 7.47 -5.59
CA VAL A 116 -6.45 6.71 -5.81
C VAL A 116 -7.34 7.50 -6.76
N ALA A 117 -7.59 6.98 -7.94
CA ALA A 117 -8.46 7.56 -8.95
C ALA A 117 -9.80 6.80 -9.01
N LEU A 118 -10.90 7.49 -8.72
CA LEU A 118 -12.26 6.98 -8.81
C LEU A 118 -12.83 7.41 -10.17
N VAL A 119 -12.61 6.55 -11.17
CA VAL A 119 -12.91 6.85 -12.59
C VAL A 119 -14.31 6.40 -13.02
N GLY A 120 -14.96 5.54 -12.26
CA GLY A 120 -16.30 5.04 -12.54
C GLY A 120 -17.35 5.64 -11.62
N LYS A 121 -18.60 5.77 -12.14
CA LYS A 121 -19.74 6.22 -11.32
C LYS A 121 -19.92 5.33 -10.08
N ASN A 122 -20.22 5.94 -8.93
CA ASN A 122 -20.40 5.26 -7.64
C ASN A 122 -19.15 4.49 -7.16
N ALA A 123 -17.95 4.77 -7.66
CA ALA A 123 -16.74 4.17 -7.15
C ALA A 123 -16.50 4.57 -5.69
N GLU A 124 -16.05 3.62 -4.89
CA GLU A 124 -15.76 3.84 -3.46
C GLU A 124 -14.32 3.47 -3.11
N ALA A 125 -13.66 4.30 -2.31
CA ALA A 125 -12.36 4.02 -1.72
C ALA A 125 -12.37 4.29 -0.23
N GLN A 126 -11.91 3.32 0.56
CA GLN A 126 -11.59 3.49 1.97
C GLN A 126 -10.11 3.21 2.17
N VAL A 127 -9.35 4.23 2.58
CA VAL A 127 -7.90 4.11 2.79
C VAL A 127 -7.60 4.35 4.26
N ASN A 128 -7.07 3.33 4.91
CA ASN A 128 -6.68 3.40 6.32
C ASN A 128 -5.18 3.17 6.43
N GLY A 129 -4.52 3.92 7.32
CA GLY A 129 -3.10 3.73 7.60
C GLY A 129 -2.80 3.79 9.09
N VAL A 130 -1.92 2.91 9.53
CA VAL A 130 -1.29 3.00 10.83
C VAL A 130 0.22 3.10 10.64
N MET A 131 0.83 4.09 11.28
CA MET A 131 2.25 4.38 11.17
C MET A 131 2.85 4.44 12.56
N PHE A 132 3.94 3.72 12.76
CA PHE A 132 4.71 3.78 13.99
C PHE A 132 6.17 4.10 13.67
N THR A 133 6.73 5.10 14.34
CA THR A 133 8.11 5.52 14.11
C THR A 133 8.85 5.70 15.43
N GLU A 134 10.11 5.30 15.46
CA GLU A 134 10.99 5.43 16.62
C GLU A 134 12.41 5.82 16.21
N GLY A 135 13.25 6.17 17.19
CA GLY A 135 14.65 6.51 16.98
C GLY A 135 14.84 7.72 16.07
N LYS A 136 15.34 7.51 14.87
CA LYS A 136 15.59 8.56 13.85
C LYS A 136 14.86 8.26 12.52
N GLN A 137 13.87 7.39 12.53
CA GLN A 137 13.10 7.07 11.34
C GLN A 137 12.38 8.32 10.79
N GLN A 138 12.24 8.38 9.48
CA GLN A 138 11.50 9.44 8.80
C GLN A 138 10.56 8.82 7.78
N LEU A 139 9.26 8.96 7.99
CA LEU A 139 8.24 8.51 7.06
C LEU A 139 7.54 9.73 6.45
N VAL A 140 7.45 9.74 5.13
CA VAL A 140 6.77 10.78 4.35
C VAL A 140 5.78 10.09 3.41
N TYR A 141 4.50 10.35 3.61
CA TYR A 141 3.42 9.78 2.81
C TYR A 141 2.61 10.90 2.17
N ASN A 142 2.57 10.94 0.85
CA ASN A 142 1.75 11.86 0.09
C ASN A 142 0.55 11.09 -0.48
N THR A 143 -0.65 11.56 -0.22
CA THR A 143 -1.87 10.90 -0.67
C THR A 143 -2.69 11.81 -1.57
N LEU A 144 -3.26 11.24 -2.62
CA LEU A 144 -4.20 11.91 -3.51
C LEU A 144 -5.41 11.02 -3.73
N GLN A 145 -6.62 11.58 -3.54
CA GLN A 145 -7.86 10.91 -3.90
C GLN A 145 -8.58 11.76 -4.94
N HIS A 146 -8.63 11.27 -6.16
CA HIS A 146 -9.14 11.97 -7.32
C HIS A 146 -10.50 11.42 -7.75
N HIS A 147 -11.56 12.20 -7.62
CA HIS A 147 -12.90 11.84 -8.05
C HIS A 147 -13.10 12.33 -9.48
N GLU A 148 -13.04 11.42 -10.44
CA GLU A 148 -13.18 11.70 -11.87
C GLU A 148 -14.59 11.45 -12.40
N ALA A 149 -15.41 10.72 -11.62
CA ALA A 149 -16.78 10.36 -12.00
C ALA A 149 -17.80 10.82 -10.96
N PRO A 150 -19.09 10.91 -11.31
CA PRO A 150 -20.12 11.35 -10.39
C PRO A 150 -20.42 10.27 -9.31
N SER A 151 -20.92 10.77 -8.17
CA SER A 151 -21.34 9.93 -7.02
C SER A 151 -20.24 9.07 -6.41
N CYS A 152 -18.97 9.42 -6.60
CA CYS A 152 -17.86 8.75 -5.96
C CYS A 152 -17.76 9.13 -4.48
N ARG A 153 -17.28 8.16 -3.70
CA ARG A 153 -17.05 8.33 -2.26
C ARG A 153 -15.65 7.88 -1.87
N SER A 154 -14.95 8.69 -1.09
CA SER A 154 -13.69 8.28 -0.49
C SER A 154 -13.60 8.66 0.98
N ASP A 155 -12.90 7.83 1.75
CA ASP A 155 -12.57 8.05 3.15
C ASP A 155 -11.08 7.76 3.35
N LEU A 156 -10.38 8.67 4.06
CA LEU A 156 -8.95 8.57 4.34
C LEU A 156 -8.71 8.78 5.83
N LEU A 157 -8.20 7.76 6.49
CA LEU A 157 -7.86 7.82 7.92
C LEU A 157 -6.45 7.28 8.16
N TYR A 158 -5.51 8.16 8.49
CA TYR A 158 -4.18 7.79 8.93
C TYR A 158 -3.99 8.11 10.42
N LYS A 159 -3.36 7.18 11.13
CA LYS A 159 -2.99 7.34 12.53
C LYS A 159 -1.51 7.09 12.71
N GLY A 160 -0.83 8.00 13.37
CA GLY A 160 0.60 7.88 13.63
C GLY A 160 0.92 7.91 15.13
N ALA A 161 1.86 7.06 15.54
CA ALA A 161 2.51 7.14 16.84
C ALA A 161 4.01 7.33 16.63
N LEU A 162 4.57 8.32 17.30
CA LEU A 162 5.96 8.72 17.15
C LEU A 162 6.67 8.62 18.49
N GLN A 163 7.90 8.10 18.47
CA GLN A 163 8.77 8.01 19.62
C GLN A 163 10.14 8.60 19.30
N ASP A 164 10.85 9.06 20.32
CA ASP A 164 12.22 9.63 20.26
C ASP A 164 12.35 10.88 19.37
N ARG A 165 13.26 10.81 18.38
CA ARG A 165 13.53 11.86 17.40
C ARG A 165 13.03 11.50 16.00
N SER A 166 12.08 10.60 15.93
CA SER A 166 11.48 10.19 14.68
C SER A 166 10.60 11.28 14.08
N ARG A 167 10.32 11.17 12.79
CA ARG A 167 9.52 12.16 12.05
C ARG A 167 8.51 11.46 11.16
N LEU A 168 7.30 11.92 11.21
CA LEU A 168 6.21 11.52 10.32
C LEU A 168 5.65 12.76 9.64
N VAL A 169 5.52 12.72 8.31
CA VAL A 169 4.89 13.75 7.49
C VAL A 169 3.83 13.11 6.63
N TRP A 170 2.68 13.70 6.65
CA TRP A 170 1.54 13.24 5.88
C TRP A 170 0.55 14.39 5.65
#